data_9bb79cd0f7f736c3dd2888d478e11831
#
_entry.id   9bb79cd0f7f736c3dd2888d478e11831
#
_cell.length_a   1.000
_cell.length_b   1.000
_cell.length_c   1.000
_cell.angle_alpha   90.00
_cell.angle_beta   90.00
_cell.angle_gamma   90.00
#
_symmetry.space_group_name_H-M   'P 1'
#
loop_
_entity.id
_entity.type
_entity.pdbx_description
1 polymer ?
#
loop_
_entity_poly.entity_id
_entity_poly.type
_entity_poly.pdbx_seq_one_letter_code
_entity_poly.pdbx_strand_id
1 'polypeptide(L)'
;MFEHLFAPITINGMILKNRIVAAPTSDLFEEKALGGAAMVIAGHAIVEPGFSSFASSDEPWPFEKYEREAIHERVMGVHRGGARASVEIFHGGLHARVKEYAKGPCIFIREDGVEVRGMDEAMMQETLDWYAKTCAGAVKAGFDSIFLHFGHGWLPAQFLSPLYNHRTDEYGGSLENRAKLPLRILEVVRNTVGPHYPVDMRISASEWVPEGIAFEDVVEFCKMAEPYIDAIQVSAGIDINKVANVHTVTTNLEEEMPNLKWAREVKHAVNVRVGVVGGMLTPQMAEDAIAAGNVDIVALGRELIADPEWVRKATENRPEDITPCLRCSNCYHIASDHWNVGCSVNPRYHHEAFIPAKIERAEKPKRVVVVGAGPGGMKAAISAYDRGHKVTLIEREPELGGMLRFIAKEPHKGEVARLLAHYRAQIAKRDIDVRLGCEATPQLVKSLEPDALCIAIGATERMPGIEGLEGPHVMVGTQAILRAHELGQRVVILGGGSIGCEIALALAEQGRDVTVIEMSERLAGNANSLYREALRQKFELHSNIHVLVSCSCQKIANGKAHYMMADGAEGALPFDDLVVSTGMAARSQESLAFYGIVRNTVAIGDCTKPSGIMNAVYEGHAFALCV
;
A
#
# COMPACT_ATOMS: atom_id res chain seq x y z
N MET A 1 3.47 -13.12 -24.65
CA MET A 1 3.12 -13.89 -23.43
C MET A 1 1.83 -13.34 -22.81
N PHE A 2 1.63 -12.03 -22.73
CA PHE A 2 0.43 -11.40 -22.14
C PHE A 2 -0.42 -10.74 -23.23
N GLU A 3 -0.97 -11.54 -24.15
CA GLU A 3 -1.61 -11.06 -25.40
C GLU A 3 -2.89 -10.26 -25.12
N HIS A 4 -3.71 -10.71 -24.15
CA HIS A 4 -4.96 -10.04 -23.82
C HIS A 4 -4.72 -8.73 -23.05
N LEU A 5 -3.74 -8.73 -22.14
CA LEU A 5 -3.38 -7.56 -21.34
C LEU A 5 -2.85 -6.41 -22.20
N PHE A 6 -2.09 -6.73 -23.26
CA PHE A 6 -1.49 -5.73 -24.16
C PHE A 6 -2.32 -5.48 -25.43
N ALA A 7 -3.44 -6.16 -25.61
CA ALA A 7 -4.37 -5.83 -26.67
C ALA A 7 -4.99 -4.44 -26.48
N PRO A 8 -5.09 -3.60 -27.52
CA PRO A 8 -5.73 -2.30 -27.39
C PRO A 8 -7.22 -2.45 -27.07
N ILE A 9 -7.80 -1.42 -26.47
CA ILE A 9 -9.22 -1.34 -26.14
C ILE A 9 -9.75 0.07 -26.41
N THR A 10 -11.03 0.16 -26.78
CA THR A 10 -11.70 1.45 -27.01
C THR A 10 -12.73 1.72 -25.94
N ILE A 11 -12.71 2.95 -25.40
CA ILE A 11 -13.70 3.50 -24.47
C ILE A 11 -14.27 4.75 -25.15
N ASN A 12 -15.53 4.72 -25.59
CA ASN A 12 -16.21 5.84 -26.27
C ASN A 12 -15.33 6.57 -27.30
N GLY A 13 -14.73 5.84 -28.24
CA GLY A 13 -13.84 6.39 -29.27
C GLY A 13 -12.40 6.69 -28.82
N MET A 14 -12.10 6.75 -27.55
CA MET A 14 -10.74 6.86 -27.01
C MET A 14 -10.05 5.50 -27.08
N ILE A 15 -8.95 5.41 -27.83
CA ILE A 15 -8.15 4.19 -27.92
C ILE A 15 -7.10 4.17 -26.82
N LEU A 16 -7.08 3.10 -26.03
CA LEU A 16 -6.03 2.75 -25.08
C LEU A 16 -5.12 1.71 -25.71
N LYS A 17 -3.80 1.93 -25.68
CA LYS A 17 -2.77 1.06 -26.29
C LYS A 17 -2.66 -0.34 -25.65
N ASN A 18 -3.13 -0.49 -24.42
CA ASN A 18 -3.24 -1.74 -23.67
C ASN A 18 -4.36 -1.61 -22.62
N ARG A 19 -4.58 -2.62 -21.80
CA ARG A 19 -5.68 -2.67 -20.81
C ARG A 19 -5.28 -2.29 -19.41
N ILE A 20 -4.16 -1.55 -19.26
CA ILE A 20 -3.62 -1.16 -17.95
C ILE A 20 -3.81 0.33 -17.72
N VAL A 21 -4.53 0.64 -16.63
CA VAL A 21 -4.78 2.00 -16.15
C VAL A 21 -4.01 2.24 -14.86
N ALA A 22 -3.28 3.33 -14.76
CA ALA A 22 -2.73 3.79 -13.49
C ALA A 22 -3.85 4.40 -12.65
N ALA A 23 -4.20 3.72 -11.55
CA ALA A 23 -5.21 4.19 -10.60
C ALA A 23 -4.82 5.54 -9.98
N PRO A 24 -5.79 6.34 -9.49
CA PRO A 24 -5.49 7.62 -8.87
C PRO A 24 -4.69 7.42 -7.59
N THR A 25 -3.41 7.71 -7.71
CA THR A 25 -2.42 7.77 -6.63
C THR A 25 -1.61 9.03 -6.84
N SER A 26 -1.11 9.63 -5.76
CA SER A 26 -0.25 10.80 -5.88
C SER A 26 1.05 10.48 -6.64
N ASP A 27 1.58 11.46 -7.35
CA ASP A 27 2.91 11.51 -7.94
C ASP A 27 3.24 10.50 -9.06
N LEU A 28 4.41 10.62 -9.63
CA LEU A 28 4.97 9.75 -10.68
C LEU A 28 4.09 9.62 -11.94
N PHE A 29 3.28 10.64 -12.28
CA PHE A 29 2.30 10.55 -13.37
C PHE A 29 2.97 10.38 -14.74
N GLU A 30 4.01 11.20 -15.04
CA GLU A 30 4.78 11.10 -16.28
C GLU A 30 5.56 9.77 -16.32
N GLU A 31 6.16 9.36 -15.20
CA GLU A 31 6.92 8.11 -15.13
C GLU A 31 6.04 6.87 -15.35
N LYS A 32 4.81 6.85 -14.83
CA LYS A 32 3.85 5.78 -15.08
C LYS A 32 3.45 5.71 -16.56
N ALA A 33 3.29 6.87 -17.20
CA ALA A 33 2.99 6.96 -18.63
C ALA A 33 4.19 6.49 -19.49
N LEU A 34 5.41 6.96 -19.19
CA LEU A 34 6.67 6.51 -19.79
C LEU A 34 6.91 5.02 -19.56
N GLY A 35 6.49 4.51 -18.41
CA GLY A 35 6.53 3.10 -18.04
C GLY A 35 5.55 2.23 -18.79
N GLY A 36 4.65 2.80 -19.62
CA GLY A 36 3.83 2.07 -20.55
C GLY A 36 2.33 1.97 -20.21
N ALA A 37 1.86 2.53 -19.09
CA ALA A 37 0.43 2.59 -18.80
C ALA A 37 -0.35 3.21 -19.98
N ALA A 38 -1.53 2.66 -20.29
CA ALA A 38 -2.34 3.19 -21.40
C ALA A 38 -3.09 4.45 -21.01
N MET A 39 -3.50 4.55 -19.75
CA MET A 39 -4.13 5.73 -19.17
C MET A 39 -3.58 5.96 -17.77
N VAL A 40 -3.40 7.23 -17.40
CA VAL A 40 -2.99 7.64 -16.06
C VAL A 40 -4.08 8.54 -15.50
N ILE A 41 -4.66 8.15 -14.35
CA ILE A 41 -5.56 9.03 -13.60
C ILE A 41 -4.66 9.98 -12.80
N ALA A 42 -4.48 11.18 -13.35
CA ALA A 42 -3.45 12.14 -12.96
C ALA A 42 -3.92 13.06 -11.82
N GLY A 43 -4.10 12.48 -10.65
CA GLY A 43 -4.52 13.20 -9.45
C GLY A 43 -6.02 13.24 -9.28
N HIS A 44 -6.44 14.00 -8.28
CA HIS A 44 -7.85 14.22 -7.93
C HIS A 44 -8.20 15.70 -8.07
N ALA A 45 -9.50 15.97 -8.31
CA ALA A 45 -10.07 17.30 -8.33
C ALA A 45 -11.32 17.33 -7.44
N ILE A 46 -11.33 18.24 -6.48
CA ILE A 46 -12.53 18.49 -5.69
C ILE A 46 -13.59 19.17 -6.55
N VAL A 47 -14.82 18.72 -6.41
CA VAL A 47 -15.97 19.29 -7.14
C VAL A 47 -16.24 20.71 -6.67
N GLU A 48 -16.30 20.90 -5.37
CA GLU A 48 -16.70 22.14 -4.73
C GLU A 48 -15.65 22.58 -3.71
N PRO A 49 -15.15 23.82 -3.76
CA PRO A 49 -14.19 24.34 -2.79
C PRO A 49 -14.66 24.16 -1.35
N GLY A 50 -13.74 23.77 -0.47
CA GLY A 50 -14.04 23.51 0.94
C GLY A 50 -14.60 22.11 1.24
N PHE A 51 -14.98 21.32 0.24
CA PHE A 51 -15.53 19.97 0.44
C PHE A 51 -14.54 18.85 0.10
N SER A 52 -13.24 19.09 0.31
CA SER A 52 -12.20 18.05 0.29
C SER A 52 -12.11 17.33 1.65
N SER A 53 -11.78 16.06 1.63
CA SER A 53 -11.46 15.28 2.84
C SER A 53 -9.96 15.19 3.12
N PHE A 54 -9.10 15.60 2.17
CA PHE A 54 -7.65 15.40 2.23
C PHE A 54 -6.89 16.69 2.58
N ALA A 55 -7.43 17.84 2.24
CA ALA A 55 -6.80 19.13 2.47
C ALA A 55 -7.56 19.98 3.50
N SER A 56 -7.06 21.17 3.75
CA SER A 56 -7.76 22.16 4.57
C SER A 56 -9.07 22.59 3.89
N SER A 57 -10.00 23.13 4.68
CA SER A 57 -11.21 23.74 4.15
C SER A 57 -10.96 24.92 3.19
N ASP A 58 -9.74 25.45 3.17
CA ASP A 58 -9.33 26.58 2.32
C ASP A 58 -8.67 26.13 1.00
N GLU A 59 -8.75 24.82 0.66
CA GLU A 59 -8.24 24.31 -0.60
C GLU A 59 -8.92 25.00 -1.78
N PRO A 60 -8.15 25.66 -2.69
CA PRO A 60 -8.71 26.35 -3.84
C PRO A 60 -9.34 25.36 -4.83
N TRP A 61 -10.28 25.85 -5.63
CA TRP A 61 -10.81 25.07 -6.72
C TRP A 61 -9.69 24.78 -7.74
N PRO A 62 -9.44 23.48 -8.09
CA PRO A 62 -8.21 23.07 -8.81
C PRO A 62 -8.12 23.65 -10.23
N PHE A 63 -9.19 24.23 -10.78
CA PHE A 63 -9.17 24.85 -12.10
C PHE A 63 -9.15 26.39 -12.05
N GLU A 64 -8.80 26.99 -10.91
CA GLU A 64 -8.39 28.41 -10.84
C GLU A 64 -7.12 28.66 -11.68
N LYS A 65 -6.84 29.92 -11.98
CA LYS A 65 -5.83 30.25 -13.00
C LYS A 65 -4.46 29.58 -12.78
N TYR A 66 -3.91 29.66 -11.59
CA TYR A 66 -2.58 29.07 -11.29
C TYR A 66 -2.61 27.55 -11.18
N GLU A 67 -3.61 27.01 -10.54
CA GLU A 67 -3.81 25.57 -10.44
C GLU A 67 -4.01 24.94 -11.82
N ARG A 68 -4.70 25.62 -12.71
CA ARG A 68 -4.89 25.15 -14.09
C ARG A 68 -3.58 25.01 -14.87
N GLU A 69 -2.59 25.89 -14.66
CA GLU A 69 -1.28 25.78 -15.32
C GLU A 69 -0.53 24.53 -14.82
N ALA A 70 -0.48 24.29 -13.51
CA ALA A 70 0.14 23.11 -12.92
C ALA A 70 -0.55 21.81 -13.37
N ILE A 71 -1.88 21.81 -13.44
CA ILE A 71 -2.66 20.66 -13.94
C ILE A 71 -2.37 20.42 -15.43
N HIS A 72 -2.31 21.48 -16.23
CA HIS A 72 -2.00 21.35 -17.66
C HIS A 72 -0.61 20.74 -17.89
N GLU A 73 0.42 21.20 -17.17
CA GLU A 73 1.77 20.60 -17.24
C GLU A 73 1.77 19.12 -16.84
N ARG A 74 0.96 18.73 -15.85
CA ARG A 74 0.79 17.34 -15.46
C ARG A 74 0.16 16.50 -16.59
N VAL A 75 -0.88 17.02 -17.23
CA VAL A 75 -1.53 16.38 -18.39
C VAL A 75 -0.54 16.22 -19.55
N MET A 76 0.22 17.29 -19.84
CA MET A 76 1.25 17.25 -20.89
C MET A 76 2.37 16.25 -20.57
N GLY A 77 2.75 16.08 -19.30
CA GLY A 77 3.69 15.04 -18.87
C GLY A 77 3.17 13.63 -19.18
N VAL A 78 1.91 13.36 -18.87
CA VAL A 78 1.26 12.09 -19.19
C VAL A 78 1.23 11.85 -20.71
N HIS A 79 0.85 12.87 -21.50
CA HIS A 79 0.85 12.78 -22.97
C HIS A 79 2.25 12.56 -23.56
N ARG A 80 3.30 13.24 -23.04
CA ARG A 80 4.70 12.99 -23.43
C ARG A 80 5.11 11.53 -23.21
N GLY A 81 4.58 10.89 -22.13
CA GLY A 81 4.76 9.49 -21.85
C GLY A 81 3.94 8.53 -22.74
N GLY A 82 3.13 9.07 -23.66
CA GLY A 82 2.32 8.29 -24.60
C GLY A 82 1.12 7.58 -23.97
N ALA A 83 0.59 8.11 -22.86
CA ALA A 83 -0.63 7.66 -22.21
C ALA A 83 -1.77 8.66 -22.36
N ARG A 84 -3.01 8.22 -22.13
CA ARG A 84 -4.17 9.08 -21.95
C ARG A 84 -4.21 9.63 -20.53
N ALA A 85 -4.58 10.89 -20.37
CA ALA A 85 -4.72 11.55 -19.07
C ALA A 85 -6.19 11.58 -18.64
N SER A 86 -6.50 11.04 -17.47
CA SER A 86 -7.80 11.14 -16.80
C SER A 86 -7.67 11.88 -15.49
N VAL A 87 -8.76 12.41 -14.95
CA VAL A 87 -8.80 13.07 -13.64
C VAL A 87 -9.91 12.50 -12.78
N GLU A 88 -9.59 12.14 -11.55
CA GLU A 88 -10.58 11.72 -10.57
C GLU A 88 -11.30 12.94 -10.00
N ILE A 89 -12.62 12.97 -10.15
CA ILE A 89 -13.50 14.02 -9.64
C ILE A 89 -14.31 13.47 -8.46
N PHE A 90 -14.18 14.11 -7.30
CA PHE A 90 -14.84 13.66 -6.08
C PHE A 90 -15.39 14.81 -5.24
N HIS A 91 -16.36 14.51 -4.40
CA HIS A 91 -16.92 15.42 -3.41
C HIS A 91 -16.96 14.73 -2.04
N GLY A 92 -16.33 15.34 -1.03
CA GLY A 92 -16.21 14.76 0.31
C GLY A 92 -17.53 14.51 1.03
N GLY A 93 -18.55 15.32 0.72
CA GLY A 93 -19.87 15.17 1.35
C GLY A 93 -19.78 15.31 2.87
N LEU A 94 -20.37 14.35 3.57
CA LEU A 94 -20.34 14.30 5.05
C LEU A 94 -18.93 14.13 5.63
N HIS A 95 -17.96 13.64 4.85
CA HIS A 95 -16.57 13.45 5.28
C HIS A 95 -15.67 14.66 4.99
N ALA A 96 -16.22 15.72 4.40
CA ALA A 96 -15.46 16.93 4.09
C ALA A 96 -14.85 17.57 5.36
N ARG A 97 -13.60 18.03 5.24
CA ARG A 97 -12.91 18.81 6.29
C ARG A 97 -13.25 20.29 6.12
N VAL A 98 -14.42 20.69 6.60
CA VAL A 98 -14.92 22.07 6.54
C VAL A 98 -14.88 22.72 7.93
N LYS A 99 -14.82 24.06 7.97
CA LYS A 99 -14.79 24.82 9.24
C LYS A 99 -16.17 24.96 9.86
N GLU A 100 -17.22 25.08 9.05
CA GLU A 100 -18.56 25.42 9.51
C GLU A 100 -19.49 24.22 9.49
N TYR A 101 -19.65 23.58 8.34
CA TYR A 101 -20.50 22.41 8.18
C TYR A 101 -20.05 21.53 7.02
N ALA A 102 -20.36 20.24 7.11
CA ALA A 102 -20.36 19.30 6.00
C ALA A 102 -21.77 19.14 5.44
N LYS A 103 -21.95 18.50 4.28
CA LYS A 103 -23.25 18.20 3.71
C LYS A 103 -23.35 16.74 3.25
N GLY A 104 -24.54 16.17 3.37
CA GLY A 104 -24.78 14.77 3.03
C GLY A 104 -26.28 14.48 2.94
N PRO A 105 -26.67 13.19 2.83
CA PRO A 105 -28.10 12.85 2.74
C PRO A 105 -28.92 13.28 3.97
N CYS A 106 -28.34 13.17 5.17
CA CYS A 106 -29.07 13.40 6.42
C CYS A 106 -28.32 14.36 7.36
N ILE A 107 -29.05 14.89 8.34
CA ILE A 107 -28.52 15.78 9.39
C ILE A 107 -27.96 14.94 10.53
N PHE A 108 -26.75 15.21 10.96
CA PHE A 108 -26.17 14.71 12.22
C PHE A 108 -24.94 15.53 12.63
N ILE A 109 -24.43 15.27 13.83
CA ILE A 109 -23.17 15.85 14.30
C ILE A 109 -22.11 14.75 14.31
N ARG A 110 -20.99 14.99 13.63
CA ARG A 110 -19.84 14.06 13.59
C ARG A 110 -19.13 14.02 14.96
N GLU A 111 -18.31 12.97 15.16
CA GLU A 111 -17.50 12.80 16.37
C GLU A 111 -16.55 13.99 16.63
N ASP A 112 -16.07 14.66 15.59
CA ASP A 112 -15.22 15.84 15.67
C ASP A 112 -16.00 17.15 15.91
N GLY A 113 -17.31 17.07 16.10
CA GLY A 113 -18.21 18.18 16.39
C GLY A 113 -18.69 18.95 15.14
N VAL A 114 -18.30 18.56 13.94
CA VAL A 114 -18.77 19.19 12.70
C VAL A 114 -20.23 18.82 12.45
N GLU A 115 -21.08 19.83 12.23
CA GLU A 115 -22.48 19.64 11.80
C GLU A 115 -22.53 19.14 10.35
N VAL A 116 -23.24 18.05 10.10
CA VAL A 116 -23.59 17.62 8.75
C VAL A 116 -25.01 18.08 8.47
N ARG A 117 -25.18 18.89 7.43
CA ARG A 117 -26.49 19.34 6.95
C ARG A 117 -27.05 18.35 5.95
N GLY A 118 -28.31 17.99 6.14
CA GLY A 118 -29.08 17.25 5.13
C GLY A 118 -29.32 18.15 3.92
N MET A 119 -28.89 17.68 2.75
CA MET A 119 -29.01 18.47 1.52
C MET A 119 -30.46 18.65 1.13
N ASP A 120 -30.90 19.90 0.95
CA ASP A 120 -32.12 20.27 0.29
C ASP A 120 -31.93 20.39 -1.23
N GLU A 121 -33.00 20.68 -1.97
CA GLU A 121 -32.96 20.77 -3.43
C GLU A 121 -32.02 21.90 -3.91
N ALA A 122 -31.93 23.02 -3.18
CA ALA A 122 -31.06 24.12 -3.55
C ALA A 122 -29.59 23.73 -3.40
N MET A 123 -29.22 23.05 -2.31
CA MET A 123 -27.87 22.52 -2.07
C MET A 123 -27.51 21.42 -3.10
N MET A 124 -28.49 20.58 -3.47
CA MET A 124 -28.27 19.57 -4.51
C MET A 124 -28.02 20.24 -5.87
N GLN A 125 -28.82 21.26 -6.24
CA GLN A 125 -28.64 21.99 -7.49
C GLN A 125 -27.27 22.71 -7.53
N GLU A 126 -26.86 23.38 -6.45
CA GLU A 126 -25.55 24.00 -6.36
C GLU A 126 -24.41 22.98 -6.57
N THR A 127 -24.54 21.80 -5.97
CA THR A 127 -23.57 20.70 -6.16
C THR A 127 -23.52 20.22 -7.61
N LEU A 128 -24.67 20.11 -8.28
CA LEU A 128 -24.75 19.77 -9.72
C LEU A 128 -24.06 20.82 -10.59
N ASP A 129 -24.24 22.10 -10.27
CA ASP A 129 -23.60 23.21 -10.99
C ASP A 129 -22.07 23.17 -10.82
N TRP A 130 -21.59 22.80 -9.62
CA TRP A 130 -20.17 22.58 -9.38
C TRP A 130 -19.62 21.37 -10.14
N TYR A 131 -20.35 20.26 -10.24
CA TYR A 131 -19.94 19.12 -11.10
C TYR A 131 -19.80 19.55 -12.55
N ALA A 132 -20.78 20.27 -13.10
CA ALA A 132 -20.70 20.81 -14.47
C ALA A 132 -19.47 21.71 -14.66
N LYS A 133 -19.26 22.68 -13.76
CA LYS A 133 -18.14 23.61 -13.80
C LYS A 133 -16.79 22.89 -13.73
N THR A 134 -16.67 21.91 -12.85
CA THR A 134 -15.42 21.15 -12.63
C THR A 134 -15.11 20.26 -13.83
N CYS A 135 -16.11 19.56 -14.39
CA CYS A 135 -15.92 18.78 -15.60
C CYS A 135 -15.54 19.62 -16.82
N ALA A 136 -16.17 20.79 -17.00
CA ALA A 136 -15.79 21.74 -18.05
C ALA A 136 -14.36 22.27 -17.85
N GLY A 137 -13.94 22.48 -16.60
CA GLY A 137 -12.57 22.84 -16.24
C GLY A 137 -11.56 21.76 -16.63
N ALA A 138 -11.88 20.49 -16.34
CA ALA A 138 -11.04 19.35 -16.69
C ALA A 138 -10.87 19.19 -18.22
N VAL A 139 -11.94 19.32 -18.99
CA VAL A 139 -11.87 19.33 -20.46
C VAL A 139 -10.96 20.44 -20.96
N LYS A 140 -11.08 21.67 -20.42
CA LYS A 140 -10.23 22.82 -20.81
C LYS A 140 -8.77 22.62 -20.40
N ALA A 141 -8.48 21.89 -19.33
CA ALA A 141 -7.13 21.57 -18.92
C ALA A 141 -6.46 20.52 -19.82
N GLY A 142 -7.23 19.84 -20.69
CA GLY A 142 -6.72 18.91 -21.71
C GLY A 142 -6.75 17.44 -21.29
N PHE A 143 -7.49 17.06 -20.24
CA PHE A 143 -7.72 15.65 -19.94
C PHE A 143 -8.46 14.95 -21.08
N ASP A 144 -8.19 13.67 -21.28
CA ASP A 144 -8.84 12.84 -22.31
C ASP A 144 -10.13 12.18 -21.80
N SER A 145 -10.28 12.01 -20.48
CA SER A 145 -11.47 11.44 -19.84
C SER A 145 -11.69 12.01 -18.43
N ILE A 146 -12.89 11.81 -17.93
CA ILE A 146 -13.27 12.11 -16.55
C ILE A 146 -13.53 10.81 -15.81
N PHE A 147 -13.00 10.72 -14.59
CA PHE A 147 -13.19 9.59 -13.69
C PHE A 147 -13.98 10.04 -12.46
N LEU A 148 -15.23 9.61 -12.36
CA LEU A 148 -16.15 10.01 -11.29
C LEU A 148 -16.03 9.05 -10.10
N HIS A 149 -15.79 9.60 -8.92
CA HIS A 149 -15.67 8.78 -7.71
C HIS A 149 -17.02 8.61 -7.00
N PHE A 150 -17.67 7.47 -7.24
CA PHE A 150 -18.96 7.05 -6.69
C PHE A 150 -18.83 5.91 -5.67
N GLY A 151 -17.61 5.64 -5.19
CA GLY A 151 -17.32 4.65 -4.16
C GLY A 151 -16.74 5.25 -2.90
N HIS A 152 -16.22 4.41 -2.04
CA HIS A 152 -15.41 4.70 -0.84
C HIS A 152 -16.05 5.66 0.17
N GLY A 153 -17.41 5.79 0.16
CA GLY A 153 -18.12 6.65 1.08
C GLY A 153 -18.12 8.14 0.70
N TRP A 154 -17.79 8.52 -0.55
CA TRP A 154 -17.91 9.88 -1.05
C TRP A 154 -19.38 10.26 -1.35
N LEU A 155 -19.66 11.54 -1.58
CA LEU A 155 -21.03 12.07 -1.63
C LEU A 155 -22.01 11.23 -2.46
N PRO A 156 -21.74 10.78 -3.70
CA PRO A 156 -22.67 9.93 -4.43
C PRO A 156 -22.91 8.58 -3.75
N ALA A 157 -21.86 7.96 -3.19
CA ALA A 157 -21.97 6.72 -2.42
C ALA A 157 -22.80 6.91 -1.15
N GLN A 158 -22.69 8.09 -0.48
CA GLN A 158 -23.48 8.39 0.71
C GLN A 158 -24.99 8.43 0.43
N PHE A 159 -25.40 8.89 -0.74
CA PHE A 159 -26.80 8.85 -1.15
C PHE A 159 -27.25 7.43 -1.50
N LEU A 160 -26.43 6.63 -2.13
CA LEU A 160 -26.72 5.24 -2.49
C LEU A 160 -26.80 4.32 -1.26
N SER A 161 -25.98 4.56 -0.24
CA SER A 161 -25.82 3.67 0.90
C SER A 161 -26.90 3.87 1.97
N PRO A 162 -27.60 2.79 2.38
CA PRO A 162 -28.49 2.84 3.55
C PRO A 162 -27.78 3.23 4.85
N LEU A 163 -26.46 3.01 4.95
CA LEU A 163 -25.64 3.40 6.11
C LEU A 163 -25.75 4.91 6.41
N TYR A 164 -25.84 5.74 5.38
CA TYR A 164 -25.83 7.20 5.49
C TYR A 164 -27.18 7.83 5.11
N ASN A 165 -27.94 7.19 4.22
CA ASN A 165 -29.17 7.74 3.68
C ASN A 165 -30.41 7.17 4.37
N HIS A 166 -30.83 7.84 5.44
CA HIS A 166 -32.05 7.53 6.18
C HIS A 166 -33.23 8.46 5.83
N ARG A 167 -33.21 9.08 4.63
CA ARG A 167 -34.25 9.98 4.18
C ARG A 167 -35.57 9.24 3.95
N THR A 168 -36.69 9.94 4.18
CA THR A 168 -38.04 9.43 3.97
C THR A 168 -38.77 10.14 2.82
N ASP A 169 -38.07 11.06 2.15
CA ASP A 169 -38.57 11.75 0.94
C ASP A 169 -38.16 11.01 -0.34
N GLU A 170 -38.32 11.67 -1.48
CA GLU A 170 -38.03 11.08 -2.79
C GLU A 170 -36.56 10.76 -3.07
N TYR A 171 -35.63 11.11 -2.17
CA TYR A 171 -34.19 10.80 -2.24
C TYR A 171 -33.77 9.68 -1.29
N GLY A 172 -34.68 9.02 -0.58
CA GLY A 172 -34.39 7.97 0.39
C GLY A 172 -35.33 6.75 0.30
N GLY A 173 -35.01 5.73 1.07
CA GLY A 173 -35.77 4.46 1.09
C GLY A 173 -35.34 3.52 -0.04
N SER A 174 -36.13 3.37 -1.10
CA SER A 174 -35.81 2.44 -2.20
C SER A 174 -34.53 2.82 -2.96
N LEU A 175 -33.93 1.87 -3.68
CA LEU A 175 -32.75 2.13 -4.50
C LEU A 175 -33.01 3.23 -5.54
N GLU A 176 -34.18 3.19 -6.20
CA GLU A 176 -34.55 4.20 -7.21
C GLU A 176 -34.52 5.61 -6.61
N ASN A 177 -34.98 5.77 -5.39
CA ASN A 177 -34.96 7.04 -4.69
C ASN A 177 -33.53 7.44 -4.29
N ARG A 178 -32.78 6.54 -3.69
CA ARG A 178 -31.38 6.77 -3.29
C ARG A 178 -30.46 7.08 -4.48
N ALA A 179 -30.77 6.54 -5.65
CA ALA A 179 -30.05 6.75 -6.90
C ALA A 179 -30.34 8.09 -7.57
N LYS A 180 -31.41 8.82 -7.20
CA LYS A 180 -31.83 10.06 -7.91
C LYS A 180 -30.72 11.11 -8.00
N LEU A 181 -30.11 11.50 -6.88
CA LEU A 181 -29.00 12.48 -6.92
C LEU A 181 -27.77 11.96 -7.65
N PRO A 182 -27.26 10.75 -7.38
CA PRO A 182 -26.20 10.11 -8.18
C PRO A 182 -26.45 10.13 -9.68
N LEU A 183 -27.66 9.77 -10.13
CA LEU A 183 -27.99 9.78 -11.56
C LEU A 183 -28.08 11.21 -12.14
N ARG A 184 -28.61 12.19 -11.39
CA ARG A 184 -28.60 13.62 -11.79
C ARG A 184 -27.14 14.12 -11.96
N ILE A 185 -26.21 13.70 -11.10
CA ILE A 185 -24.78 14.03 -11.25
C ILE A 185 -24.26 13.46 -12.57
N LEU A 186 -24.50 12.18 -12.86
CA LEU A 186 -24.07 11.55 -14.12
C LEU A 186 -24.65 12.24 -15.34
N GLU A 187 -25.93 12.57 -15.32
CA GLU A 187 -26.63 13.28 -16.39
C GLU A 187 -26.02 14.67 -16.64
N VAL A 188 -25.81 15.46 -15.59
CA VAL A 188 -25.18 16.79 -15.68
C VAL A 188 -23.78 16.69 -16.25
N VAL A 189 -22.97 15.72 -15.79
CA VAL A 189 -21.62 15.50 -16.33
C VAL A 189 -21.69 15.15 -17.82
N ARG A 190 -22.54 14.18 -18.22
CA ARG A 190 -22.68 13.78 -19.62
C ARG A 190 -23.16 14.94 -20.51
N ASN A 191 -24.13 15.73 -20.06
CA ASN A 191 -24.60 16.90 -20.79
C ASN A 191 -23.53 17.99 -20.91
N THR A 192 -22.64 18.12 -19.93
CA THR A 192 -21.54 19.09 -19.93
C THR A 192 -20.43 18.73 -20.91
N VAL A 193 -19.99 17.46 -20.90
CA VAL A 193 -18.84 17.01 -21.72
C VAL A 193 -19.26 16.52 -23.11
N GLY A 194 -20.54 16.23 -23.30
CA GLY A 194 -21.12 15.73 -24.56
C GLY A 194 -20.99 14.20 -24.71
N PRO A 195 -21.67 13.65 -25.75
CA PRO A 195 -21.86 12.20 -25.89
C PRO A 195 -20.57 11.42 -26.25
N HIS A 196 -19.56 12.09 -26.78
CA HIS A 196 -18.35 11.46 -27.29
C HIS A 196 -17.12 11.62 -26.39
N TYR A 197 -17.26 12.25 -25.23
CA TYR A 197 -16.18 12.40 -24.27
C TYR A 197 -16.23 11.27 -23.25
N PRO A 198 -15.14 10.50 -23.06
CA PRO A 198 -15.13 9.35 -22.15
C PRO A 198 -15.39 9.75 -20.69
N VAL A 199 -16.32 9.04 -20.05
CA VAL A 199 -16.67 9.20 -18.64
C VAL A 199 -16.62 7.84 -17.96
N ASP A 200 -15.74 7.69 -17.01
CA ASP A 200 -15.57 6.48 -16.21
C ASP A 200 -16.12 6.70 -14.79
N MET A 201 -16.64 5.66 -14.16
CA MET A 201 -17.17 5.72 -12.80
C MET A 201 -16.51 4.66 -11.91
N ARG A 202 -16.01 5.06 -10.73
CA ARG A 202 -15.61 4.10 -9.67
C ARG A 202 -16.77 3.87 -8.73
N ILE A 203 -16.98 2.60 -8.36
CA ILE A 203 -17.99 2.21 -7.38
C ILE A 203 -17.40 1.19 -6.40
N SER A 204 -17.83 1.24 -5.13
CA SER A 204 -17.56 0.19 -4.15
C SER A 204 -18.62 -0.91 -4.28
N ALA A 205 -18.19 -2.13 -4.55
CA ALA A 205 -19.07 -3.30 -4.62
C ALA A 205 -19.55 -3.74 -3.23
N SER A 206 -18.80 -3.42 -2.19
CA SER A 206 -19.14 -3.63 -0.79
C SER A 206 -18.54 -2.52 0.06
N GLU A 207 -19.25 -2.06 1.04
CA GLU A 207 -18.77 -1.10 2.02
C GLU A 207 -18.10 -1.77 3.23
N TRP A 208 -18.18 -3.10 3.33
CA TRP A 208 -17.63 -3.90 4.43
C TRP A 208 -18.13 -3.50 5.82
N VAL A 209 -19.35 -3.01 5.88
CA VAL A 209 -20.09 -2.72 7.11
C VAL A 209 -21.49 -3.33 7.02
N PRO A 210 -22.07 -3.82 8.12
CA PRO A 210 -23.34 -4.56 8.08
C PRO A 210 -24.52 -3.80 7.45
N GLU A 211 -24.60 -2.49 7.69
CA GLU A 211 -25.67 -1.62 7.21
C GLU A 211 -25.36 -0.97 5.84
N GLY A 212 -24.25 -1.37 5.20
CA GLY A 212 -23.82 -0.84 3.92
C GLY A 212 -24.74 -1.25 2.77
N ILE A 213 -24.42 -0.73 1.58
CA ILE A 213 -25.18 -1.05 0.36
C ILE A 213 -25.07 -2.54 0.01
N ALA A 214 -26.18 -3.16 -0.34
CA ALA A 214 -26.19 -4.54 -0.84
C ALA A 214 -25.56 -4.61 -2.24
N PHE A 215 -24.87 -5.71 -2.54
CA PHE A 215 -24.20 -5.86 -3.84
C PHE A 215 -25.20 -5.89 -5.01
N GLU A 216 -26.37 -6.45 -4.79
CA GLU A 216 -27.47 -6.46 -5.76
C GLU A 216 -27.91 -5.03 -6.13
N ASP A 217 -28.00 -4.12 -5.15
CA ASP A 217 -28.29 -2.70 -5.37
C ASP A 217 -27.16 -2.01 -6.15
N VAL A 218 -25.90 -2.38 -5.90
CA VAL A 218 -24.75 -1.86 -6.67
C VAL A 218 -24.86 -2.27 -8.14
N VAL A 219 -25.19 -3.53 -8.42
CA VAL A 219 -25.37 -4.04 -9.80
C VAL A 219 -26.51 -3.31 -10.49
N GLU A 220 -27.66 -3.13 -9.83
CA GLU A 220 -28.81 -2.40 -10.40
C GLU A 220 -28.47 -0.92 -10.64
N PHE A 221 -27.76 -0.27 -9.72
CA PHE A 221 -27.29 1.10 -9.93
C PHE A 221 -26.33 1.18 -11.13
N CYS A 222 -25.43 0.23 -11.31
CA CYS A 222 -24.56 0.18 -12.48
C CYS A 222 -25.35 0.14 -13.80
N LYS A 223 -26.46 -0.62 -13.87
CA LYS A 223 -27.35 -0.64 -15.03
C LYS A 223 -28.05 0.71 -15.25
N MET A 224 -28.52 1.35 -14.16
CA MET A 224 -29.12 2.69 -14.24
C MET A 224 -28.12 3.73 -14.74
N ALA A 225 -26.84 3.59 -14.43
CA ALA A 225 -25.77 4.51 -14.81
C ALA A 225 -25.31 4.38 -16.27
N GLU A 226 -25.53 3.22 -16.93
CA GLU A 226 -25.04 2.94 -18.30
C GLU A 226 -25.31 4.04 -19.34
N PRO A 227 -26.45 4.72 -19.37
CA PRO A 227 -26.70 5.77 -20.35
C PRO A 227 -25.76 6.98 -20.27
N TYR A 228 -25.08 7.15 -19.16
CA TYR A 228 -24.30 8.34 -18.84
C TYR A 228 -22.78 8.11 -18.80
N ILE A 229 -22.34 6.85 -18.73
CA ILE A 229 -20.93 6.47 -18.54
C ILE A 229 -20.44 5.51 -19.63
N ASP A 230 -19.12 5.35 -19.76
CA ASP A 230 -18.48 4.51 -20.77
C ASP A 230 -17.66 3.36 -20.14
N ALA A 231 -17.30 3.50 -18.87
CA ALA A 231 -16.64 2.44 -18.11
C ALA A 231 -16.98 2.50 -16.62
N ILE A 232 -16.88 1.34 -15.98
CA ILE A 232 -17.03 1.18 -14.52
C ILE A 232 -15.75 0.56 -13.97
N GLN A 233 -15.18 1.15 -12.91
CA GLN A 233 -14.09 0.54 -12.16
C GLN A 233 -14.60 0.07 -10.79
N VAL A 234 -14.57 -1.23 -10.57
CA VAL A 234 -15.05 -1.86 -9.34
C VAL A 234 -13.94 -1.87 -8.28
N SER A 235 -14.29 -1.36 -7.10
CA SER A 235 -13.49 -1.31 -5.87
C SER A 235 -14.34 -1.79 -4.68
N ALA A 236 -13.86 -1.59 -3.45
CA ALA A 236 -14.62 -1.85 -2.22
C ALA A 236 -14.14 -0.95 -1.06
N GLY A 237 -14.89 -0.96 0.05
CA GLY A 237 -14.55 -0.26 1.27
C GLY A 237 -15.04 1.19 1.35
N ILE A 238 -14.71 1.83 2.46
CA ILE A 238 -14.98 3.24 2.79
C ILE A 238 -13.69 3.86 3.30
N ASP A 239 -13.22 4.96 2.70
CA ASP A 239 -11.91 5.56 3.02
C ASP A 239 -11.82 6.08 4.46
N ILE A 240 -12.87 6.70 4.98
CA ILE A 240 -12.84 7.33 6.31
C ILE A 240 -13.20 6.35 7.44
N ASN A 241 -13.89 5.26 7.13
CA ASN A 241 -14.23 4.26 8.12
C ASN A 241 -13.03 3.34 8.40
N LYS A 242 -12.48 3.35 9.61
CA LYS A 242 -11.26 2.61 9.97
C LYS A 242 -11.36 1.11 9.68
N VAL A 243 -12.54 0.51 9.92
CA VAL A 243 -12.77 -0.93 9.70
C VAL A 243 -12.85 -1.23 8.21
N ALA A 244 -13.63 -0.46 7.46
CA ALA A 244 -13.86 -0.66 6.03
C ALA A 244 -12.66 -0.22 5.16
N ASN A 245 -11.82 0.70 5.65
CA ASN A 245 -10.66 1.22 4.91
C ASN A 245 -9.61 0.14 4.60
N VAL A 246 -9.49 -0.89 5.44
CA VAL A 246 -8.63 -2.04 5.19
C VAL A 246 -8.93 -2.67 3.82
N HIS A 247 -10.19 -2.69 3.42
CA HIS A 247 -10.66 -3.25 2.15
C HIS A 247 -10.58 -2.27 0.98
N THR A 248 -10.48 -0.96 1.25
CA THR A 248 -10.21 0.05 0.21
C THR A 248 -8.77 -0.07 -0.29
N VAL A 249 -7.82 -0.24 0.65
CA VAL A 249 -6.39 -0.35 0.36
C VAL A 249 -5.88 -1.66 0.92
N THR A 250 -6.15 -2.75 0.21
CA THR A 250 -5.88 -4.13 0.64
C THR A 250 -4.46 -4.32 1.17
N THR A 251 -4.33 -4.89 2.36
CA THR A 251 -3.03 -5.24 2.95
C THR A 251 -2.60 -6.65 2.53
N ASN A 252 -1.38 -7.04 2.87
CA ASN A 252 -0.89 -8.41 2.66
C ASN A 252 -1.58 -9.46 3.56
N LEU A 253 -2.42 -9.05 4.50
CA LEU A 253 -3.26 -9.95 5.31
C LEU A 253 -4.56 -10.34 4.59
N GLU A 254 -4.87 -9.74 3.46
CA GLU A 254 -6.02 -10.06 2.65
C GLU A 254 -5.62 -10.86 1.41
N GLU A 255 -6.60 -11.53 0.80
CA GLU A 255 -6.41 -12.25 -0.46
C GLU A 255 -5.93 -11.31 -1.58
N GLU A 256 -5.33 -11.88 -2.60
CA GLU A 256 -4.97 -11.16 -3.83
C GLU A 256 -6.23 -10.98 -4.69
N MET A 257 -6.37 -9.83 -5.36
CA MET A 257 -7.52 -9.49 -6.23
C MET A 257 -8.90 -9.65 -5.57
N PRO A 258 -9.15 -9.18 -4.34
CA PRO A 258 -10.39 -9.48 -3.62
C PRO A 258 -11.64 -8.95 -4.33
N ASN A 259 -11.50 -7.92 -5.16
CA ASN A 259 -12.59 -7.28 -5.88
C ASN A 259 -12.94 -7.94 -7.22
N LEU A 260 -12.13 -8.92 -7.69
CA LEU A 260 -12.32 -9.53 -9.01
C LEU A 260 -13.66 -10.27 -9.13
N LYS A 261 -14.10 -10.93 -8.06
CA LYS A 261 -15.40 -11.62 -8.00
C LYS A 261 -16.56 -10.69 -8.30
N TRP A 262 -16.58 -9.51 -7.69
CA TRP A 262 -17.62 -8.51 -7.91
C TRP A 262 -17.52 -7.83 -9.28
N ALA A 263 -16.29 -7.54 -9.73
CA ALA A 263 -16.08 -6.97 -11.06
C ALA A 263 -16.59 -7.90 -12.17
N ARG A 264 -16.42 -9.21 -12.03
CA ARG A 264 -16.96 -10.21 -12.94
C ARG A 264 -18.50 -10.17 -12.99
N GLU A 265 -19.17 -10.12 -11.83
CA GLU A 265 -20.62 -10.08 -11.78
C GLU A 265 -21.16 -8.77 -12.39
N VAL A 266 -20.54 -7.62 -12.09
CA VAL A 266 -20.88 -6.34 -12.74
C VAL A 266 -20.68 -6.44 -14.25
N LYS A 267 -19.55 -7.02 -14.71
CA LYS A 267 -19.25 -7.22 -16.14
C LYS A 267 -20.33 -8.02 -16.88
N HIS A 268 -20.91 -9.02 -16.22
CA HIS A 268 -21.99 -9.81 -16.81
C HIS A 268 -23.34 -9.06 -16.83
N ALA A 269 -23.48 -8.02 -16.02
CA ALA A 269 -24.74 -7.30 -15.85
C ALA A 269 -24.87 -6.04 -16.73
N VAL A 270 -23.74 -5.50 -17.23
CA VAL A 270 -23.67 -4.23 -17.97
C VAL A 270 -23.03 -4.38 -19.35
N ASN A 271 -23.25 -3.40 -20.24
CA ASN A 271 -22.69 -3.39 -21.60
C ASN A 271 -21.45 -2.49 -21.73
N VAL A 272 -21.22 -1.59 -20.78
CA VAL A 272 -20.04 -0.72 -20.75
C VAL A 272 -18.78 -1.49 -20.35
N ARG A 273 -17.61 -0.88 -20.51
CA ARG A 273 -16.35 -1.51 -20.11
C ARG A 273 -16.26 -1.62 -18.59
N VAL A 274 -15.76 -2.75 -18.11
CA VAL A 274 -15.59 -2.98 -16.66
C VAL A 274 -14.11 -3.23 -16.34
N GLY A 275 -13.63 -2.46 -15.38
CA GLY A 275 -12.29 -2.60 -14.79
C GLY A 275 -12.35 -2.99 -13.32
N VAL A 276 -11.22 -3.46 -12.81
CA VAL A 276 -11.04 -3.82 -11.40
C VAL A 276 -9.78 -3.16 -10.84
N VAL A 277 -9.83 -2.79 -9.55
CA VAL A 277 -8.69 -2.28 -8.79
C VAL A 277 -8.55 -3.03 -7.46
N GLY A 278 -7.32 -3.24 -7.01
CA GLY A 278 -6.97 -3.83 -5.71
C GLY A 278 -6.28 -5.19 -5.81
N GLY A 279 -5.06 -5.28 -5.30
CA GLY A 279 -4.30 -6.53 -5.13
C GLY A 279 -3.90 -7.25 -6.42
N MET A 280 -3.80 -6.54 -7.56
CA MET A 280 -3.36 -7.07 -8.85
C MET A 280 -1.83 -6.95 -8.94
N LEU A 281 -1.09 -7.94 -8.45
CA LEU A 281 0.35 -7.81 -8.18
C LEU A 281 1.26 -8.18 -9.35
N THR A 282 0.84 -9.10 -10.22
CA THR A 282 1.69 -9.61 -11.30
C THR A 282 1.05 -9.49 -12.68
N PRO A 283 1.87 -9.42 -13.76
CA PRO A 283 1.34 -9.43 -15.13
C PRO A 283 0.51 -10.68 -15.45
N GLN A 284 0.86 -11.83 -14.87
CA GLN A 284 0.12 -13.06 -15.09
C GLN A 284 -1.29 -12.99 -14.49
N MET A 285 -1.44 -12.47 -13.28
CA MET A 285 -2.76 -12.27 -12.66
C MET A 285 -3.65 -11.34 -13.50
N ALA A 286 -3.06 -10.28 -14.06
CA ALA A 286 -3.77 -9.33 -14.91
C ALA A 286 -4.19 -9.98 -16.25
N GLU A 287 -3.29 -10.73 -16.87
CA GLU A 287 -3.57 -11.50 -18.09
C GLU A 287 -4.70 -12.51 -17.89
N ASP A 288 -4.61 -13.30 -16.80
CA ASP A 288 -5.60 -14.34 -16.49
C ASP A 288 -6.99 -13.76 -16.26
N ALA A 289 -7.09 -12.64 -15.55
CA ALA A 289 -8.36 -11.94 -15.29
C ALA A 289 -9.03 -11.46 -16.58
N ILE A 290 -8.23 -10.91 -17.52
CA ILE A 290 -8.73 -10.40 -18.81
C ILE A 290 -9.02 -11.55 -19.78
N ALA A 291 -8.11 -12.51 -19.90
CA ALA A 291 -8.27 -13.67 -20.79
C ALA A 291 -9.49 -14.52 -20.46
N ALA A 292 -9.81 -14.66 -19.17
CA ALA A 292 -11.02 -15.32 -18.69
C ALA A 292 -12.31 -14.53 -18.94
N GLY A 293 -12.23 -13.29 -19.46
CA GLY A 293 -13.39 -12.42 -19.69
C GLY A 293 -14.00 -11.85 -18.40
N ASN A 294 -13.31 -11.93 -17.27
CA ASN A 294 -13.80 -11.43 -15.99
C ASN A 294 -13.88 -9.89 -15.95
N VAL A 295 -12.95 -9.22 -16.63
CA VAL A 295 -12.86 -7.77 -16.74
C VAL A 295 -12.29 -7.36 -18.10
N ASP A 296 -12.49 -6.10 -18.47
CA ASP A 296 -11.91 -5.51 -19.70
C ASP A 296 -10.58 -4.80 -19.43
N ILE A 297 -10.42 -4.26 -18.21
CA ILE A 297 -9.35 -3.33 -17.81
C ILE A 297 -8.88 -3.69 -16.41
N VAL A 298 -7.58 -3.56 -16.16
CA VAL A 298 -7.00 -3.64 -14.82
C VAL A 298 -6.44 -2.28 -14.40
N ALA A 299 -6.76 -1.86 -13.18
CA ALA A 299 -6.21 -0.64 -12.62
C ALA A 299 -5.16 -0.97 -11.57
N LEU A 300 -3.94 -0.46 -11.77
CA LEU A 300 -2.80 -0.65 -10.90
C LEU A 300 -2.53 0.63 -10.11
N GLY A 301 -2.48 0.53 -8.80
CA GLY A 301 -2.16 1.65 -7.91
C GLY A 301 -0.74 1.54 -7.35
N ARG A 302 -0.62 0.86 -6.23
CA ARG A 302 0.65 0.72 -5.49
C ARG A 302 1.73 -0.07 -6.23
N GLU A 303 1.34 -0.91 -7.17
CA GLU A 303 2.23 -1.62 -8.08
C GLU A 303 3.04 -0.63 -8.92
N LEU A 304 2.39 0.42 -9.46
CA LEU A 304 3.04 1.48 -10.23
C LEU A 304 3.73 2.55 -9.35
N ILE A 305 3.46 2.57 -8.05
CA ILE A 305 4.29 3.29 -7.08
C ILE A 305 5.59 2.52 -6.82
N ALA A 306 5.49 1.22 -6.63
CA ALA A 306 6.65 0.35 -6.40
C ALA A 306 7.56 0.29 -7.61
N ASP A 307 6.98 0.22 -8.80
CA ASP A 307 7.69 0.18 -10.09
C ASP A 307 6.91 0.92 -11.20
N PRO A 308 7.19 2.18 -11.49
CA PRO A 308 6.56 2.90 -12.59
C PRO A 308 6.77 2.23 -13.97
N GLU A 309 7.83 1.43 -14.13
CA GLU A 309 8.15 0.71 -15.36
C GLU A 309 7.51 -0.69 -15.46
N TRP A 310 6.63 -1.03 -14.55
CA TRP A 310 5.97 -2.34 -14.47
C TRP A 310 5.41 -2.79 -15.83
N VAL A 311 4.66 -1.90 -16.51
CA VAL A 311 4.01 -2.21 -17.80
C VAL A 311 5.04 -2.45 -18.89
N ARG A 312 6.07 -1.60 -18.98
CA ARG A 312 7.15 -1.77 -19.97
C ARG A 312 7.92 -3.09 -19.76
N LYS A 313 8.29 -3.39 -18.51
CA LYS A 313 8.98 -4.64 -18.18
C LYS A 313 8.14 -5.87 -18.52
N ALA A 314 6.84 -5.83 -18.25
CA ALA A 314 5.92 -6.89 -18.64
C ALA A 314 5.79 -7.02 -20.18
N THR A 315 5.69 -5.90 -20.91
CA THR A 315 5.65 -5.89 -22.38
C THR A 315 6.93 -6.47 -23.00
N GLU A 316 8.08 -6.17 -22.41
CA GLU A 316 9.39 -6.67 -22.81
C GLU A 316 9.65 -8.12 -22.33
N ASN A 317 8.65 -8.77 -21.76
CA ASN A 317 8.74 -10.14 -21.22
C ASN A 317 9.83 -10.32 -20.16
N ARG A 318 9.95 -9.34 -19.25
CA ARG A 318 10.88 -9.31 -18.12
C ARG A 318 10.16 -9.13 -16.77
N PRO A 319 9.14 -9.97 -16.44
CA PRO A 319 8.36 -9.79 -15.21
C PRO A 319 9.21 -9.93 -13.95
N GLU A 320 10.33 -10.67 -13.98
CA GLU A 320 11.27 -10.80 -12.87
C GLU A 320 12.05 -9.51 -12.57
N ASP A 321 12.05 -8.52 -13.48
CA ASP A 321 12.65 -7.20 -13.28
C ASP A 321 11.69 -6.22 -12.62
N ILE A 322 10.42 -6.58 -12.49
CA ILE A 322 9.43 -5.76 -11.79
C ILE A 322 9.72 -5.76 -10.29
N THR A 323 9.89 -4.58 -9.71
CA THR A 323 9.97 -4.42 -8.25
C THR A 323 8.58 -4.64 -7.64
N PRO A 324 8.37 -5.69 -6.83
CA PRO A 324 7.03 -6.02 -6.35
C PRO A 324 6.54 -5.06 -5.26
N CYS A 325 5.27 -4.69 -5.31
CA CYS A 325 4.58 -4.02 -4.21
C CYS A 325 4.44 -4.98 -3.02
N LEU A 326 4.68 -4.49 -1.79
CA LEU A 326 4.56 -5.30 -0.56
C LEU A 326 3.17 -5.23 0.08
N ARG A 327 2.23 -4.49 -0.46
CA ARG A 327 0.93 -4.18 0.17
C ARG A 327 1.02 -3.74 1.64
N CYS A 328 2.16 -3.15 2.03
CA CYS A 328 2.44 -2.68 3.38
C CYS A 328 1.77 -1.36 3.74
N SER A 329 1.18 -0.68 2.77
CA SER A 329 0.45 0.59 2.88
C SER A 329 1.24 1.80 3.42
N ASN A 330 2.58 1.75 3.48
CA ASN A 330 3.41 2.89 3.89
C ASN A 330 3.35 4.08 2.91
N CYS A 331 2.93 3.87 1.67
CA CYS A 331 2.68 4.91 0.67
C CYS A 331 1.28 5.54 0.77
N TYR A 332 0.42 5.04 1.66
CA TYR A 332 -0.94 5.54 1.82
C TYR A 332 -1.00 6.49 3.01
N HIS A 333 -1.18 7.78 2.75
CA HIS A 333 -1.09 8.84 3.75
C HIS A 333 -2.11 8.73 4.88
N ILE A 334 -3.31 8.17 4.62
CA ILE A 334 -4.35 7.96 5.66
C ILE A 334 -3.92 6.87 6.65
N ALA A 335 -3.17 5.86 6.19
CA ALA A 335 -2.66 4.80 7.05
C ALA A 335 -1.45 5.23 7.88
N SER A 336 -0.74 6.27 7.44
CA SER A 336 0.48 6.73 8.07
C SER A 336 0.15 7.68 9.21
N ASP A 337 0.22 7.18 10.43
CA ASP A 337 0.23 8.00 11.65
C ASP A 337 1.54 8.82 11.75
N HIS A 338 2.44 8.66 10.79
CA HIS A 338 3.78 9.23 10.77
C HIS A 338 3.98 10.13 9.56
N TRP A 339 4.75 11.19 9.72
CA TRP A 339 5.08 12.19 8.71
C TRP A 339 5.88 11.67 7.50
N ASN A 340 6.34 10.41 7.54
CA ASN A 340 7.14 9.78 6.48
C ASN A 340 6.28 8.87 5.62
N VAL A 341 5.49 9.45 4.73
CA VAL A 341 4.88 8.70 3.63
C VAL A 341 5.97 8.33 2.64
N GLY A 342 6.03 7.07 2.22
CA GLY A 342 7.04 6.60 1.28
C GLY A 342 6.76 5.17 0.82
N CYS A 343 7.46 4.70 -0.18
CA CYS A 343 7.36 3.32 -0.63
C CYS A 343 8.47 2.46 -0.05
N SER A 344 8.13 1.29 0.49
CA SER A 344 9.11 0.37 1.09
C SER A 344 10.13 -0.19 0.09
N VAL A 345 9.86 -0.13 -1.21
CA VAL A 345 10.72 -0.72 -2.24
C VAL A 345 11.17 0.28 -3.30
N ASN A 346 10.47 1.41 -3.44
CA ASN A 346 10.84 2.50 -4.33
C ASN A 346 11.31 3.72 -3.50
N PRO A 347 12.61 3.92 -3.33
CA PRO A 347 13.13 5.01 -2.50
C PRO A 347 12.85 6.42 -3.06
N ARG A 348 12.47 6.52 -4.35
CA ARG A 348 12.20 7.80 -5.00
C ARG A 348 10.81 8.36 -4.65
N TYR A 349 9.83 7.50 -4.37
CA TYR A 349 8.46 7.93 -4.08
C TYR A 349 8.39 8.84 -2.84
N HIS A 350 7.86 10.06 -2.99
CA HIS A 350 7.91 11.20 -2.06
C HIS A 350 9.31 11.80 -1.84
N HIS A 351 10.29 11.42 -2.66
CA HIS A 351 11.65 11.96 -2.61
C HIS A 351 12.15 12.41 -4.00
N GLU A 352 11.20 12.71 -4.90
CA GLU A 352 11.46 13.03 -6.32
C GLU A 352 12.37 14.25 -6.49
N ALA A 353 12.30 15.19 -5.55
CA ALA A 353 13.16 16.36 -5.56
C ALA A 353 14.65 16.05 -5.28
N PHE A 354 14.94 14.94 -4.62
CA PHE A 354 16.29 14.56 -4.18
C PHE A 354 16.83 13.32 -4.87
N ILE A 355 15.95 12.42 -5.31
CA ILE A 355 16.32 11.17 -5.98
C ILE A 355 15.91 11.28 -7.45
N PRO A 356 16.88 11.28 -8.40
CA PRO A 356 16.58 11.39 -9.81
C PRO A 356 15.80 10.17 -10.33
N ALA A 357 15.02 10.36 -11.41
CA ALA A 357 14.24 9.29 -12.03
C ALA A 357 15.13 8.16 -12.59
N LYS A 358 16.34 8.50 -13.01
CA LYS A 358 17.35 7.55 -13.49
C LYS A 358 18.65 7.74 -12.73
N ILE A 359 19.28 6.64 -12.37
CA ILE A 359 20.62 6.67 -11.77
C ILE A 359 21.60 7.11 -12.86
N GLU A 360 22.26 8.23 -12.64
CA GLU A 360 23.32 8.72 -13.50
C GLU A 360 24.63 7.99 -13.22
N ARG A 361 25.39 7.68 -14.26
CA ARG A 361 26.71 7.07 -14.10
C ARG A 361 27.68 8.06 -13.47
N ALA A 362 28.47 7.57 -12.51
CA ALA A 362 29.53 8.34 -11.89
C ALA A 362 30.61 8.68 -12.92
N GLU A 363 31.14 9.89 -12.85
CA GLU A 363 32.27 10.31 -13.71
C GLU A 363 33.49 9.39 -13.57
N LYS A 364 33.75 8.92 -12.37
CA LYS A 364 34.88 8.02 -12.04
C LYS A 364 34.37 6.79 -11.32
N PRO A 365 34.52 5.59 -11.93
CA PRO A 365 34.25 4.33 -11.25
C PRO A 365 35.07 4.18 -9.98
N LYS A 366 34.44 3.74 -8.89
CA LYS A 366 35.06 3.47 -7.59
C LYS A 366 34.96 1.99 -7.24
N ARG A 367 35.81 1.53 -6.33
CA ARG A 367 35.68 0.21 -5.68
C ARG A 367 34.79 0.39 -4.45
N VAL A 368 33.60 -0.19 -4.48
CA VAL A 368 32.61 -0.12 -3.41
C VAL A 368 32.52 -1.48 -2.74
N VAL A 369 32.76 -1.54 -1.44
CA VAL A 369 32.54 -2.74 -0.65
C VAL A 369 31.26 -2.57 0.17
N VAL A 370 30.39 -3.57 0.11
CA VAL A 370 29.15 -3.65 0.89
C VAL A 370 29.22 -4.86 1.80
N VAL A 371 29.07 -4.63 3.10
CA VAL A 371 29.10 -5.68 4.13
C VAL A 371 27.69 -5.94 4.63
N GLY A 372 27.19 -7.16 4.36
CA GLY A 372 25.84 -7.63 4.66
C GLY A 372 24.92 -7.55 3.45
N ALA A 373 24.24 -8.67 3.14
CA ALA A 373 23.34 -8.82 2.01
C ALA A 373 21.85 -8.89 2.43
N GLY A 374 21.47 -8.12 3.43
CA GLY A 374 20.07 -7.79 3.71
C GLY A 374 19.49 -6.83 2.67
N PRO A 375 18.20 -6.39 2.81
CA PRO A 375 17.56 -5.51 1.82
C PRO A 375 18.34 -4.21 1.56
N GLY A 376 18.89 -3.59 2.59
CA GLY A 376 19.70 -2.37 2.45
C GLY A 376 21.00 -2.60 1.70
N GLY A 377 21.73 -3.67 2.04
CA GLY A 377 23.00 -4.00 1.37
C GLY A 377 22.82 -4.43 -0.08
N MET A 378 21.81 -5.25 -0.38
CA MET A 378 21.49 -5.61 -1.76
C MET A 378 21.09 -4.37 -2.60
N LYS A 379 20.26 -3.48 -2.02
CA LYS A 379 19.89 -2.23 -2.72
C LYS A 379 21.09 -1.30 -2.92
N ALA A 380 21.98 -1.19 -1.93
CA ALA A 380 23.21 -0.41 -2.06
C ALA A 380 24.12 -0.98 -3.17
N ALA A 381 24.31 -2.30 -3.21
CA ALA A 381 25.14 -2.97 -4.21
C ALA A 381 24.56 -2.78 -5.63
N ILE A 382 23.26 -3.00 -5.83
CA ILE A 382 22.56 -2.80 -7.10
C ILE A 382 22.71 -1.35 -7.57
N SER A 383 22.39 -0.39 -6.70
CA SER A 383 22.42 1.03 -7.06
C SER A 383 23.83 1.54 -7.34
N ALA A 384 24.84 1.07 -6.59
CA ALA A 384 26.24 1.41 -6.83
C ALA A 384 26.76 0.83 -8.15
N TYR A 385 26.38 -0.41 -8.48
CA TYR A 385 26.70 -1.00 -9.78
C TYR A 385 26.07 -0.22 -10.94
N ASP A 386 24.79 0.12 -10.79
CA ASP A 386 24.04 0.87 -11.82
C ASP A 386 24.65 2.29 -12.04
N ARG A 387 25.31 2.87 -11.02
CA ARG A 387 26.14 4.07 -11.17
C ARG A 387 27.48 3.84 -11.87
N GLY A 388 27.84 2.59 -12.19
CA GLY A 388 29.07 2.22 -12.88
C GLY A 388 30.27 1.93 -11.95
N HIS A 389 30.04 1.71 -10.66
CA HIS A 389 31.10 1.32 -9.71
C HIS A 389 31.41 -0.18 -9.79
N LYS A 390 32.61 -0.57 -9.34
CA LYS A 390 32.98 -1.95 -9.11
C LYS A 390 32.56 -2.34 -7.71
N VAL A 391 31.67 -3.32 -7.58
CA VAL A 391 31.04 -3.66 -6.30
C VAL A 391 31.46 -5.05 -5.82
N THR A 392 31.88 -5.14 -4.56
CA THR A 392 32.03 -6.41 -3.82
C THR A 392 30.99 -6.43 -2.72
N LEU A 393 30.12 -7.46 -2.70
CA LEU A 393 29.12 -7.70 -1.68
C LEU A 393 29.52 -8.91 -0.83
N ILE A 394 29.71 -8.72 0.47
CA ILE A 394 30.16 -9.77 1.40
C ILE A 394 29.01 -10.13 2.34
N GLU A 395 28.69 -11.42 2.43
CA GLU A 395 27.65 -11.95 3.31
C GLU A 395 28.16 -13.18 4.08
N ARG A 396 27.97 -13.18 5.38
CA ARG A 396 28.40 -14.30 6.26
C ARG A 396 27.57 -15.57 6.06
N GLU A 397 26.30 -15.40 5.70
CA GLU A 397 25.41 -16.52 5.43
C GLU A 397 25.66 -17.12 4.03
N PRO A 398 25.27 -18.39 3.81
CA PRO A 398 25.46 -19.05 2.50
C PRO A 398 24.51 -18.56 1.41
N GLU A 399 23.60 -17.61 1.74
CA GLU A 399 22.62 -17.08 0.80
C GLU A 399 22.26 -15.60 1.07
N LEU A 400 21.86 -14.90 0.00
CA LEU A 400 21.41 -13.51 0.05
C LEU A 400 20.04 -13.38 0.74
N GLY A 401 19.80 -12.24 1.41
CA GLY A 401 18.47 -11.82 1.85
C GLY A 401 18.39 -11.31 3.29
N GLY A 402 19.36 -11.63 4.17
CA GLY A 402 19.29 -11.23 5.59
C GLY A 402 17.95 -11.61 6.23
N MET A 403 17.29 -10.68 6.91
CA MET A 403 15.99 -10.91 7.55
C MET A 403 14.85 -11.24 6.57
N LEU A 404 14.93 -10.85 5.30
CA LEU A 404 13.91 -11.22 4.31
C LEU A 404 13.76 -12.73 4.16
N ARG A 405 14.80 -13.53 4.43
CA ARG A 405 14.76 -15.00 4.34
C ARG A 405 13.79 -15.61 5.35
N PHE A 406 13.69 -15.02 6.53
CA PHE A 406 12.78 -15.44 7.60
C PHE A 406 11.35 -14.93 7.33
N ILE A 407 11.22 -13.64 7.06
CA ILE A 407 9.92 -13.00 6.80
C ILE A 407 9.21 -13.64 5.59
N ALA A 408 9.96 -14.02 4.55
CA ALA A 408 9.43 -14.68 3.35
C ALA A 408 8.87 -16.10 3.60
N LYS A 409 9.07 -16.66 4.79
CA LYS A 409 8.49 -17.97 5.20
C LYS A 409 7.17 -17.82 5.96
N GLU A 410 6.86 -16.62 6.35
CA GLU A 410 5.63 -16.29 7.05
C GLU A 410 4.46 -16.36 6.03
N PRO A 411 3.33 -17.07 6.35
CA PRO A 411 2.26 -17.35 5.39
C PRO A 411 1.65 -16.12 4.71
N HIS A 412 1.53 -15.01 5.44
CA HIS A 412 0.94 -13.76 4.93
C HIS A 412 1.96 -12.80 4.28
N LYS A 413 3.18 -13.27 3.98
CA LYS A 413 4.27 -12.43 3.43
C LYS A 413 4.75 -12.89 2.05
N GLY A 414 3.84 -13.38 1.22
CA GLY A 414 4.17 -13.79 -0.15
C GLY A 414 4.84 -12.68 -0.97
N GLU A 415 4.48 -11.43 -0.73
CA GLU A 415 5.10 -10.27 -1.37
C GLU A 415 6.58 -10.10 -0.98
N VAL A 416 6.93 -10.43 0.25
CA VAL A 416 8.33 -10.39 0.70
C VAL A 416 9.15 -11.51 0.06
N ALA A 417 8.54 -12.67 -0.16
CA ALA A 417 9.18 -13.75 -0.93
C ALA A 417 9.44 -13.31 -2.39
N ARG A 418 8.49 -12.63 -3.02
CA ARG A 418 8.68 -12.03 -4.36
C ARG A 418 9.80 -10.97 -4.36
N LEU A 419 9.86 -10.11 -3.32
CA LEU A 419 10.94 -9.12 -3.19
C LEU A 419 12.32 -9.77 -3.05
N LEU A 420 12.43 -10.81 -2.24
CA LEU A 420 13.67 -11.56 -2.08
C LEU A 420 14.13 -12.20 -3.40
N ALA A 421 13.21 -12.82 -4.13
CA ALA A 421 13.47 -13.39 -5.44
C ALA A 421 13.91 -12.31 -6.45
N HIS A 422 13.23 -11.16 -6.45
CA HIS A 422 13.60 -10.00 -7.27
C HIS A 422 15.03 -9.53 -6.97
N TYR A 423 15.38 -9.29 -5.72
CA TYR A 423 16.74 -8.84 -5.38
C TYR A 423 17.81 -9.86 -5.76
N ARG A 424 17.57 -11.15 -5.54
CA ARG A 424 18.49 -12.22 -5.97
C ARG A 424 18.68 -12.21 -7.49
N ALA A 425 17.60 -12.07 -8.26
CA ALA A 425 17.66 -11.95 -9.72
C ALA A 425 18.42 -10.68 -10.15
N GLN A 426 18.16 -9.55 -9.52
CA GLN A 426 18.84 -8.28 -9.84
C GLN A 426 20.34 -8.33 -9.53
N ILE A 427 20.77 -8.97 -8.46
CA ILE A 427 22.20 -9.19 -8.15
C ILE A 427 22.82 -10.12 -9.19
N ALA A 428 22.15 -11.22 -9.54
CA ALA A 428 22.68 -12.21 -10.50
C ALA A 428 22.83 -11.65 -11.93
N LYS A 429 22.02 -10.64 -12.31
CA LYS A 429 22.08 -9.96 -13.62
C LYS A 429 23.24 -8.97 -13.75
N ARG A 430 23.95 -8.67 -12.66
CA ARG A 430 25.00 -7.65 -12.60
C ARG A 430 26.36 -8.30 -12.27
N ASP A 431 27.44 -7.74 -12.81
CA ASP A 431 28.80 -8.16 -12.49
C ASP A 431 29.23 -7.61 -11.11
N ILE A 432 28.61 -8.14 -10.07
CA ILE A 432 28.92 -7.85 -8.66
C ILE A 432 29.70 -9.03 -8.10
N ASP A 433 30.88 -8.77 -7.48
CA ASP A 433 31.66 -9.78 -6.76
C ASP A 433 30.93 -10.17 -5.47
N VAL A 434 30.15 -11.26 -5.50
CA VAL A 434 29.36 -11.73 -4.36
C VAL A 434 30.09 -12.81 -3.60
N ARG A 435 30.38 -12.58 -2.31
CA ARG A 435 31.09 -13.50 -1.41
C ARG A 435 30.15 -13.99 -0.31
N LEU A 436 29.56 -15.16 -0.51
CA LEU A 436 28.67 -15.82 0.45
C LEU A 436 29.47 -16.74 1.39
N GLY A 437 28.92 -17.02 2.59
CA GLY A 437 29.59 -17.81 3.63
C GLY A 437 30.89 -17.16 4.10
N CYS A 438 31.01 -15.85 3.90
CA CYS A 438 32.24 -15.08 4.17
C CYS A 438 31.96 -14.01 5.23
N GLU A 439 32.50 -14.22 6.43
CA GLU A 439 32.42 -13.21 7.48
C GLU A 439 33.36 -12.04 7.15
N ALA A 440 32.81 -10.84 7.02
CA ALA A 440 33.60 -9.65 6.80
C ALA A 440 34.33 -9.26 8.06
N THR A 441 35.66 -9.20 7.97
CA THR A 441 36.53 -8.63 9.01
C THR A 441 37.10 -7.29 8.53
N PRO A 442 37.48 -6.36 9.43
CA PRO A 442 38.18 -5.13 9.06
C PRO A 442 39.43 -5.37 8.18
N GLN A 443 40.15 -6.43 8.44
CA GLN A 443 41.34 -6.83 7.69
C GLN A 443 40.99 -7.25 6.26
N LEU A 444 39.97 -8.09 6.09
CA LEU A 444 39.48 -8.50 4.78
C LEU A 444 38.99 -7.27 3.97
N VAL A 445 38.17 -6.42 4.57
CA VAL A 445 37.66 -5.22 3.90
C VAL A 445 38.81 -4.31 3.49
N LYS A 446 39.80 -4.08 4.36
CA LYS A 446 40.99 -3.28 4.06
C LYS A 446 41.81 -3.87 2.90
N SER A 447 41.93 -5.21 2.82
CA SER A 447 42.67 -5.88 1.73
C SER A 447 42.03 -5.71 0.35
N LEU A 448 40.72 -5.35 0.28
CA LEU A 448 40.02 -5.04 -0.95
C LEU A 448 40.26 -3.60 -1.41
N GLU A 449 40.94 -2.79 -0.62
CA GLU A 449 41.27 -1.40 -0.89
C GLU A 449 40.06 -0.60 -1.40
N PRO A 450 38.94 -0.51 -0.64
CA PRO A 450 37.74 0.19 -1.10
C PRO A 450 37.96 1.69 -1.18
N ASP A 451 37.29 2.34 -2.15
CA ASP A 451 37.14 3.78 -2.22
C ASP A 451 35.91 4.25 -1.40
N ALA A 452 34.94 3.34 -1.19
CA ALA A 452 33.78 3.56 -0.33
C ALA A 452 33.32 2.24 0.32
N LEU A 453 32.79 2.34 1.54
CA LEU A 453 32.34 1.19 2.35
C LEU A 453 30.92 1.42 2.88
N CYS A 454 30.04 0.49 2.57
CA CYS A 454 28.68 0.41 3.11
C CYS A 454 28.61 -0.71 4.16
N ILE A 455 28.19 -0.40 5.38
CA ILE A 455 28.02 -1.38 6.46
C ILE A 455 26.52 -1.60 6.66
N ALA A 456 26.01 -2.77 6.27
CA ALA A 456 24.60 -3.13 6.29
C ALA A 456 24.36 -4.45 7.04
N ILE A 457 25.05 -4.62 8.19
CA ILE A 457 25.10 -5.88 8.96
C ILE A 457 23.82 -6.19 9.77
N GLY A 458 22.82 -5.30 9.74
CA GLY A 458 21.51 -5.52 10.33
C GLY A 458 21.48 -5.49 11.87
N ALA A 459 20.51 -6.20 12.44
CA ALA A 459 20.27 -6.26 13.88
C ALA A 459 20.19 -7.73 14.35
N THR A 460 20.17 -7.91 15.66
CA THR A 460 19.91 -9.20 16.33
C THR A 460 18.61 -9.12 17.12
N GLU A 461 17.98 -10.25 17.38
CA GLU A 461 16.81 -10.31 18.25
C GLU A 461 17.18 -9.92 19.68
N ARG A 462 16.32 -9.13 20.31
CA ARG A 462 16.52 -8.68 21.68
C ARG A 462 16.01 -9.75 22.65
N MET A 463 16.88 -10.26 23.50
CA MET A 463 16.50 -11.10 24.64
C MET A 463 16.31 -10.22 25.87
N PRO A 464 15.10 -10.17 26.47
CA PRO A 464 14.89 -9.43 27.72
C PRO A 464 15.53 -10.15 28.89
N GLY A 465 15.92 -9.41 29.93
CA GLY A 465 16.51 -9.95 31.16
C GLY A 465 15.47 -10.60 32.09
N ILE A 466 14.70 -11.56 31.58
CA ILE A 466 13.66 -12.29 32.34
C ILE A 466 14.24 -13.63 32.78
N GLU A 467 14.16 -13.93 34.07
CA GLU A 467 14.62 -15.20 34.63
C GLU A 467 13.90 -16.40 33.99
N GLY A 468 14.65 -17.41 33.56
CA GLY A 468 14.16 -18.66 33.00
C GLY A 468 13.97 -18.66 31.48
N LEU A 469 14.33 -17.61 30.74
CA LEU A 469 14.28 -17.58 29.27
C LEU A 469 15.38 -18.44 28.59
N GLU A 470 16.30 -19.02 29.33
CA GLU A 470 17.36 -19.89 28.80
C GLU A 470 16.91 -21.38 28.67
N GLY A 471 15.62 -21.64 28.87
CA GLY A 471 15.04 -23.00 28.85
C GLY A 471 14.95 -23.60 27.44
N PRO A 472 14.86 -24.94 27.33
CA PRO A 472 14.81 -25.64 26.05
C PRO A 472 13.53 -25.38 25.23
N HIS A 473 12.47 -24.92 25.88
CA HIS A 473 11.19 -24.58 25.24
C HIS A 473 11.04 -23.10 24.89
N VAL A 474 12.15 -22.38 24.82
CA VAL A 474 12.19 -20.96 24.45
C VAL A 474 12.84 -20.79 23.09
N MET A 475 12.14 -20.12 22.19
CA MET A 475 12.63 -19.78 20.85
C MET A 475 12.55 -18.27 20.63
N VAL A 476 13.42 -17.72 19.82
CA VAL A 476 13.28 -16.36 19.28
C VAL A 476 12.36 -16.37 18.06
N GLY A 477 11.80 -15.21 17.70
CA GLY A 477 10.80 -15.09 16.63
C GLY A 477 11.24 -15.68 15.29
N THR A 478 12.50 -15.45 14.86
CA THR A 478 13.01 -16.03 13.60
C THR A 478 13.08 -17.56 13.63
N GLN A 479 13.43 -18.14 14.76
CA GLN A 479 13.42 -19.60 14.93
C GLN A 479 11.99 -20.15 14.92
N ALA A 480 11.06 -19.46 15.59
CA ALA A 480 9.66 -19.86 15.62
C ALA A 480 9.03 -19.86 14.21
N ILE A 481 9.35 -18.89 13.36
CA ILE A 481 8.92 -18.87 11.95
C ILE A 481 9.45 -20.08 11.18
N LEU A 482 10.75 -20.42 11.33
CA LEU A 482 11.36 -21.54 10.60
C LEU A 482 10.91 -22.90 11.11
N ARG A 483 10.67 -23.01 12.40
CA ARG A 483 10.42 -24.25 13.13
C ARG A 483 9.01 -24.33 13.70
N ALA A 484 8.05 -23.62 13.09
CA ALA A 484 6.68 -23.56 13.54
C ALA A 484 6.05 -24.96 13.73
N HIS A 485 6.48 -25.95 12.92
CA HIS A 485 6.01 -27.33 13.01
C HIS A 485 6.49 -28.09 14.26
N GLU A 486 7.52 -27.60 14.94
CA GLU A 486 8.08 -28.18 16.17
C GLU A 486 7.38 -27.64 17.44
N LEU A 487 6.67 -26.51 17.33
CA LEU A 487 6.00 -25.88 18.48
C LEU A 487 4.82 -26.73 18.95
N GLY A 488 4.63 -26.82 20.26
CA GLY A 488 3.54 -27.52 20.91
C GLY A 488 2.16 -26.84 20.71
N GLN A 489 1.17 -27.35 21.43
CA GLN A 489 -0.22 -26.88 21.26
C GLN A 489 -0.46 -25.51 21.91
N ARG A 490 0.13 -25.26 23.08
CA ARG A 490 -0.02 -24.00 23.82
C ARG A 490 1.25 -23.17 23.69
N VAL A 491 1.15 -22.05 22.97
CA VAL A 491 2.30 -21.17 22.73
C VAL A 491 2.09 -19.82 23.40
N VAL A 492 3.05 -19.39 24.19
CA VAL A 492 3.10 -18.01 24.72
C VAL A 492 4.08 -17.19 23.92
N ILE A 493 3.66 -16.02 23.45
CA ILE A 493 4.49 -15.07 22.70
C ILE A 493 4.76 -13.85 23.59
N LEU A 494 6.03 -13.58 23.89
CA LEU A 494 6.46 -12.36 24.58
C LEU A 494 6.78 -11.28 23.57
N GLY A 495 5.96 -10.23 23.55
CA GLY A 495 6.04 -9.10 22.64
C GLY A 495 4.99 -9.15 21.54
N GLY A 496 4.05 -8.22 21.60
CA GLY A 496 2.96 -8.01 20.65
C GLY A 496 3.26 -6.94 19.59
N GLY A 497 4.53 -6.79 19.20
CA GLY A 497 4.90 -6.03 17.99
C GLY A 497 4.40 -6.73 16.72
N SER A 498 4.61 -6.12 15.53
CA SER A 498 4.12 -6.69 14.26
C SER A 498 4.54 -8.15 14.06
N ILE A 499 5.81 -8.47 14.31
CA ILE A 499 6.35 -9.84 14.14
C ILE A 499 5.68 -10.82 15.10
N GLY A 500 5.54 -10.45 16.38
CA GLY A 500 4.88 -11.31 17.38
C GLY A 500 3.42 -11.57 17.04
N CYS A 501 2.70 -10.56 16.55
CA CYS A 501 1.32 -10.71 16.09
C CYS A 501 1.21 -11.59 14.83
N GLU A 502 2.11 -11.45 13.88
CA GLU A 502 2.17 -12.29 12.67
C GLU A 502 2.43 -13.76 13.00
N ILE A 503 3.37 -14.02 13.91
CA ILE A 503 3.63 -15.37 14.42
C ILE A 503 2.37 -15.93 15.14
N ALA A 504 1.72 -15.10 15.97
CA ALA A 504 0.50 -15.51 16.67
C ALA A 504 -0.60 -15.92 15.69
N LEU A 505 -0.84 -15.12 14.66
CA LEU A 505 -1.84 -15.41 13.62
C LEU A 505 -1.50 -16.72 12.89
N ALA A 506 -0.27 -16.84 12.40
CA ALA A 506 0.17 -18.03 11.66
C ALA A 506 0.06 -19.33 12.48
N LEU A 507 0.34 -19.29 13.79
CA LEU A 507 0.22 -20.43 14.67
C LEU A 507 -1.25 -20.76 14.99
N ALA A 508 -2.08 -19.73 15.19
CA ALA A 508 -3.52 -19.90 15.45
C ALA A 508 -4.25 -20.51 14.26
N GLU A 509 -3.91 -20.10 13.02
CA GLU A 509 -4.42 -20.69 11.78
C GLU A 509 -4.03 -22.18 11.62
N GLN A 510 -2.95 -22.61 12.27
CA GLN A 510 -2.55 -24.02 12.36
C GLN A 510 -3.25 -24.75 13.53
N GLY A 511 -4.19 -24.11 14.22
CA GLY A 511 -4.99 -24.70 15.31
C GLY A 511 -4.32 -24.69 16.68
N ARG A 512 -3.25 -23.94 16.87
CA ARG A 512 -2.60 -23.79 18.20
C ARG A 512 -3.31 -22.77 19.06
N ASP A 513 -3.23 -22.94 20.36
CA ASP A 513 -3.72 -22.01 21.38
C ASP A 513 -2.60 -21.03 21.73
N VAL A 514 -2.77 -19.76 21.34
CA VAL A 514 -1.71 -18.76 21.39
C VAL A 514 -2.08 -17.64 22.35
N THR A 515 -1.17 -17.32 23.30
CA THR A 515 -1.33 -16.16 24.15
C THR A 515 -0.20 -15.15 23.89
N VAL A 516 -0.56 -13.92 23.53
CA VAL A 516 0.39 -12.80 23.35
C VAL A 516 0.43 -11.95 24.61
N ILE A 517 1.62 -11.78 25.18
CA ILE A 517 1.89 -10.85 26.30
C ILE A 517 2.58 -9.61 25.76
N GLU A 518 1.95 -8.43 25.92
CA GLU A 518 2.45 -7.15 25.42
C GLU A 518 2.44 -6.08 26.54
N MET A 519 3.58 -5.40 26.72
CA MET A 519 3.76 -4.39 27.76
C MET A 519 3.02 -3.08 27.45
N SER A 520 2.84 -2.75 26.17
CA SER A 520 2.10 -1.56 25.76
C SER A 520 0.58 -1.81 25.81
N GLU A 521 -0.18 -0.72 25.73
CA GLU A 521 -1.65 -0.77 25.74
C GLU A 521 -2.28 -1.35 24.47
N ARG A 522 -1.47 -1.54 23.41
CA ARG A 522 -1.96 -1.99 22.09
C ARG A 522 -0.97 -2.89 21.37
N LEU A 523 -1.49 -3.81 20.58
CA LEU A 523 -0.71 -4.65 19.68
C LEU A 523 -0.18 -3.86 18.47
N ALA A 524 0.90 -4.37 17.87
CA ALA A 524 1.53 -3.85 16.65
C ALA A 524 1.72 -2.33 16.66
N GLY A 525 2.11 -1.77 17.82
CA GLY A 525 2.27 -0.33 18.02
C GLY A 525 3.27 0.35 17.07
N ASN A 526 4.17 -0.41 16.48
CA ASN A 526 5.16 0.02 15.50
C ASN A 526 4.67 -0.04 14.03
N ALA A 527 3.49 -0.61 13.78
CA ALA A 527 2.89 -0.66 12.45
C ALA A 527 2.03 0.59 12.15
N ASN A 528 1.75 0.85 10.88
CA ASN A 528 0.78 1.87 10.50
C ASN A 528 -0.64 1.48 10.91
N SER A 529 -1.54 2.48 11.00
CA SER A 529 -2.90 2.30 11.52
C SER A 529 -3.72 1.28 10.73
N LEU A 530 -3.58 1.27 9.41
CA LEU A 530 -4.31 0.35 8.54
C LEU A 530 -3.89 -1.11 8.75
N TYR A 531 -2.58 -1.34 8.88
CA TYR A 531 -2.06 -2.68 9.14
C TYR A 531 -2.46 -3.20 10.53
N ARG A 532 -2.44 -2.31 11.56
CA ARG A 532 -2.94 -2.67 12.90
C ARG A 532 -4.41 -3.06 12.88
N GLU A 533 -5.22 -2.32 12.15
CA GLU A 533 -6.65 -2.63 12.02
C GLU A 533 -6.87 -3.97 11.29
N ALA A 534 -6.13 -4.23 10.22
CA ALA A 534 -6.17 -5.51 9.52
C ALA A 534 -5.80 -6.70 10.43
N LEU A 535 -4.75 -6.56 11.25
CA LEU A 535 -4.36 -7.55 12.25
C LEU A 535 -5.45 -7.77 13.31
N ARG A 536 -6.05 -6.67 13.82
CA ARG A 536 -7.14 -6.76 14.79
C ARG A 536 -8.31 -7.56 14.23
N GLN A 537 -8.74 -7.28 13.00
CA GLN A 537 -9.82 -8.01 12.34
C GLN A 537 -9.48 -9.51 12.16
N LYS A 538 -8.23 -9.82 11.79
CA LYS A 538 -7.78 -11.21 11.70
C LYS A 538 -7.80 -11.90 13.05
N PHE A 539 -7.36 -11.23 14.12
CA PHE A 539 -7.37 -11.81 15.47
C PHE A 539 -8.78 -12.13 15.94
N GLU A 540 -9.75 -11.27 15.65
CA GLU A 540 -11.17 -11.47 16.01
C GLU A 540 -11.82 -12.70 15.34
N LEU A 541 -11.27 -13.16 14.21
CA LEU A 541 -11.71 -14.39 13.56
C LEU A 541 -11.19 -15.68 14.24
N HIS A 542 -10.23 -15.55 15.17
CA HIS A 542 -9.55 -16.68 15.80
C HIS A 542 -9.76 -16.71 17.31
N SER A 543 -10.71 -17.53 17.79
CA SER A 543 -11.01 -17.68 19.22
C SER A 543 -9.87 -18.32 20.04
N ASN A 544 -8.87 -18.88 19.37
CA ASN A 544 -7.66 -19.48 19.94
C ASN A 544 -6.47 -18.49 20.03
N ILE A 545 -6.70 -17.19 19.83
CA ILE A 545 -5.74 -16.13 20.13
C ILE A 545 -6.18 -15.37 21.37
N HIS A 546 -5.33 -15.36 22.39
CA HIS A 546 -5.55 -14.62 23.62
C HIS A 546 -4.54 -13.49 23.73
N VAL A 547 -4.99 -12.31 24.17
CA VAL A 547 -4.16 -11.11 24.22
C VAL A 547 -4.15 -10.53 25.62
N LEU A 548 -2.96 -10.33 26.17
CA LEU A 548 -2.73 -9.61 27.42
C LEU A 548 -1.89 -8.36 27.10
N VAL A 549 -2.55 -7.22 26.95
CA VAL A 549 -1.90 -5.89 26.81
C VAL A 549 -1.68 -5.24 28.18
N SER A 550 -0.84 -4.22 28.26
CA SER A 550 -0.41 -3.60 29.51
C SER A 550 0.05 -4.66 30.54
N CYS A 551 0.72 -5.69 30.02
CA CYS A 551 1.10 -6.89 30.76
C CYS A 551 2.59 -7.20 30.56
N SER A 552 3.30 -7.44 31.64
CA SER A 552 4.75 -7.78 31.61
C SER A 552 5.00 -9.19 32.14
N CYS A 553 5.77 -9.97 31.40
CA CYS A 553 6.28 -11.25 31.91
C CYS A 553 7.38 -10.98 32.94
N GLN A 554 7.26 -11.58 34.11
CA GLN A 554 8.17 -11.38 35.24
C GLN A 554 9.25 -12.46 35.31
N LYS A 555 8.87 -13.72 35.11
CA LYS A 555 9.78 -14.87 35.10
C LYS A 555 9.15 -16.08 34.41
N ILE A 556 9.98 -16.98 33.99
CA ILE A 556 9.60 -18.31 33.49
C ILE A 556 10.01 -19.36 34.53
N ALA A 557 9.06 -20.10 35.05
CA ALA A 557 9.32 -21.12 36.05
C ALA A 557 8.27 -22.24 35.99
N ASN A 558 8.71 -23.49 36.16
CA ASN A 558 7.84 -24.67 36.25
C ASN A 558 6.87 -24.83 35.04
N GLY A 559 7.35 -24.54 33.80
CA GLY A 559 6.54 -24.60 32.58
C GLY A 559 5.43 -23.54 32.53
N LYS A 560 5.59 -22.42 33.22
CA LYS A 560 4.66 -21.29 33.23
C LYS A 560 5.35 -19.95 33.03
N ALA A 561 4.72 -19.07 32.26
CA ALA A 561 5.06 -17.66 32.16
C ALA A 561 4.30 -16.89 33.25
N HIS A 562 5.02 -16.39 34.26
CA HIS A 562 4.44 -15.56 35.31
C HIS A 562 4.39 -14.11 34.83
N TYR A 563 3.24 -13.48 34.94
CA TYR A 563 3.03 -12.14 34.44
C TYR A 563 2.38 -11.22 35.49
N MET A 564 2.52 -9.93 35.27
CA MET A 564 1.89 -8.88 36.05
C MET A 564 1.22 -7.86 35.11
N MET A 565 -0.04 -7.58 35.35
CA MET A 565 -0.80 -6.53 34.68
C MET A 565 -0.46 -5.14 35.22
N ALA A 566 -0.74 -4.08 34.48
CA ALA A 566 -0.47 -2.71 34.92
C ALA A 566 -1.23 -2.29 36.18
N ASP A 567 -2.37 -2.91 36.48
CA ASP A 567 -3.17 -2.71 37.70
C ASP A 567 -2.64 -3.50 38.91
N GLY A 568 -1.54 -4.27 38.74
CA GLY A 568 -0.92 -5.10 39.75
C GLY A 568 -1.49 -6.51 39.88
N ALA A 569 -2.44 -6.91 39.04
CA ALA A 569 -2.94 -8.28 39.01
C ALA A 569 -1.85 -9.23 38.50
N GLU A 570 -1.61 -10.32 39.21
CA GLU A 570 -0.63 -11.35 38.85
C GLU A 570 -1.29 -12.61 38.32
N GLY A 571 -0.61 -13.30 37.41
CA GLY A 571 -1.05 -14.58 36.90
C GLY A 571 0.09 -15.44 36.37
N ALA A 572 -0.24 -16.67 35.97
CA ALA A 572 0.72 -17.59 35.41
C ALA A 572 0.07 -18.44 34.30
N LEU A 573 0.63 -18.39 33.11
CA LEU A 573 0.17 -19.12 31.93
C LEU A 573 1.01 -20.38 31.72
N PRO A 574 0.41 -21.56 31.71
CA PRO A 574 1.11 -22.77 31.29
C PRO A 574 1.34 -22.74 29.78
N PHE A 575 2.48 -23.18 29.33
CA PHE A 575 2.82 -23.26 27.91
C PHE A 575 3.56 -24.56 27.61
N ASP A 576 3.53 -24.98 26.36
CA ASP A 576 4.38 -26.04 25.83
C ASP A 576 5.67 -25.43 25.26
N ASP A 577 5.54 -24.27 24.55
CA ASP A 577 6.65 -23.48 24.05
C ASP A 577 6.41 -21.97 24.22
N LEU A 578 7.51 -21.23 24.30
CA LEU A 578 7.52 -19.78 24.46
C LEU A 578 8.34 -19.12 23.35
N VAL A 579 7.76 -18.13 22.70
CA VAL A 579 8.41 -17.35 21.62
C VAL A 579 8.73 -15.95 22.12
N VAL A 580 10.02 -15.56 22.02
CA VAL A 580 10.46 -14.21 22.36
C VAL A 580 10.48 -13.35 21.09
N SER A 581 9.64 -12.33 21.04
CA SER A 581 9.51 -11.36 19.94
C SER A 581 9.51 -9.91 20.46
N THR A 582 10.46 -9.60 21.36
CA THR A 582 10.54 -8.32 22.08
C THR A 582 11.32 -7.23 21.33
N GLY A 583 11.45 -7.40 20.01
CA GLY A 583 12.08 -6.44 19.10
C GLY A 583 13.53 -6.78 18.76
N MET A 584 14.18 -5.85 18.08
CA MET A 584 15.54 -6.02 17.55
C MET A 584 16.52 -5.07 18.24
N ALA A 585 17.79 -5.49 18.32
CA ALA A 585 18.90 -4.70 18.83
C ALA A 585 19.89 -4.40 17.70
N ALA A 586 20.22 -3.13 17.51
CA ALA A 586 21.18 -2.70 16.50
C ALA A 586 22.58 -3.26 16.77
N ARG A 587 23.29 -3.69 15.72
CA ARG A 587 24.68 -4.14 15.79
C ARG A 587 25.68 -2.98 15.67
N SER A 588 25.39 -1.89 16.40
CA SER A 588 26.13 -0.63 16.29
C SER A 588 27.61 -0.78 16.70
N GLN A 589 27.91 -1.54 17.75
CA GLN A 589 29.29 -1.76 18.22
C GLN A 589 30.11 -2.55 17.19
N GLU A 590 29.50 -3.55 16.54
CA GLU A 590 30.16 -4.32 15.49
C GLU A 590 30.39 -3.44 14.23
N SER A 591 29.46 -2.55 13.90
CA SER A 591 29.62 -1.63 12.77
C SER A 591 30.77 -0.64 12.98
N LEU A 592 31.03 -0.20 14.22
CA LEU A 592 32.11 0.71 14.55
C LEU A 592 33.50 0.13 14.23
N ALA A 593 33.68 -1.21 14.25
CA ALA A 593 34.95 -1.85 13.92
C ALA A 593 35.41 -1.60 12.48
N PHE A 594 34.54 -1.20 11.58
CA PHE A 594 34.84 -0.93 10.17
C PHE A 594 35.18 0.54 9.89
N TYR A 595 34.90 1.45 10.82
CA TYR A 595 35.24 2.87 10.63
C TYR A 595 36.76 3.09 10.65
N GLY A 596 37.21 4.03 9.83
CA GLY A 596 38.63 4.33 9.66
C GLY A 596 39.36 3.48 8.61
N ILE A 597 38.70 2.48 7.99
CA ILE A 597 39.28 1.72 6.87
C ILE A 597 39.38 2.63 5.63
N VAL A 598 38.32 3.36 5.33
CA VAL A 598 38.28 4.35 4.27
C VAL A 598 37.45 5.57 4.72
N ARG A 599 37.75 6.75 4.18
CA ARG A 599 37.08 8.00 4.58
C ARG A 599 35.58 7.94 4.33
N ASN A 600 35.18 7.38 3.20
CA ASN A 600 33.78 7.25 2.80
C ASN A 600 33.19 5.93 3.32
N THR A 601 32.96 5.87 4.64
CA THR A 601 32.33 4.72 5.32
C THR A 601 31.00 5.14 5.91
N VAL A 602 29.93 4.40 5.57
CA VAL A 602 28.56 4.67 6.04
C VAL A 602 27.93 3.37 6.53
N ALA A 603 27.40 3.38 7.75
CA ALA A 603 26.54 2.33 8.28
C ALA A 603 25.07 2.66 7.96
N ILE A 604 24.28 1.67 7.51
CA ILE A 604 22.91 1.81 7.06
C ILE A 604 21.96 0.76 7.64
N GLY A 605 20.68 1.07 7.67
CA GLY A 605 19.63 0.14 8.09
C GLY A 605 19.70 -0.21 9.56
N ASP A 606 19.26 -1.42 9.89
CA ASP A 606 19.03 -1.84 11.27
C ASP A 606 20.28 -1.94 12.13
N CYS A 607 21.49 -1.93 11.56
CA CYS A 607 22.72 -1.89 12.35
C CYS A 607 22.97 -0.51 13.01
N THR A 608 22.26 0.52 12.54
CA THR A 608 22.24 1.85 13.18
C THR A 608 21.02 2.00 14.08
N LYS A 609 19.83 1.74 13.55
CA LYS A 609 18.56 1.80 14.26
C LYS A 609 17.56 0.85 13.60
N PRO A 610 17.12 -0.22 14.32
CA PRO A 610 16.09 -1.11 13.80
C PRO A 610 14.82 -0.34 13.41
N SER A 611 14.39 -0.48 12.16
CA SER A 611 13.25 0.27 11.62
C SER A 611 12.39 -0.57 10.66
N GLY A 612 12.91 -1.00 9.53
CA GLY A 612 12.18 -1.82 8.57
C GLY A 612 12.72 -1.74 7.15
N ILE A 613 12.03 -2.42 6.23
CA ILE A 613 12.45 -2.56 4.83
C ILE A 613 12.58 -1.18 4.16
N MET A 614 11.63 -0.26 4.39
CA MET A 614 11.62 1.07 3.77
C MET A 614 12.91 1.85 4.04
N ASN A 615 13.29 1.96 5.31
CA ASN A 615 14.50 2.71 5.69
C ASN A 615 15.76 2.05 5.15
N ALA A 616 15.86 0.72 5.25
CA ALA A 616 17.01 -0.02 4.75
C ALA A 616 17.20 0.16 3.24
N VAL A 617 16.11 0.09 2.46
CA VAL A 617 16.11 0.27 1.00
C VAL A 617 16.44 1.72 0.62
N TYR A 618 15.84 2.70 1.32
CA TYR A 618 16.12 4.12 1.10
C TYR A 618 17.59 4.45 1.37
N GLU A 619 18.10 4.06 2.55
CA GLU A 619 19.48 4.35 2.96
C GLU A 619 20.50 3.65 2.05
N GLY A 620 20.22 2.40 1.62
CA GLY A 620 21.08 1.68 0.68
C GLY A 620 21.15 2.38 -0.68
N HIS A 621 20.03 2.89 -1.18
CA HIS A 621 19.99 3.65 -2.42
C HIS A 621 20.69 5.01 -2.27
N ALA A 622 20.42 5.74 -1.19
CA ALA A 622 21.01 7.05 -0.90
C ALA A 622 22.54 6.96 -0.75
N PHE A 623 23.05 5.92 -0.06
CA PHE A 623 24.49 5.67 -0.01
C PHE A 623 25.10 5.61 -1.41
N ALA A 624 24.52 4.82 -2.29
CA ALA A 624 25.02 4.65 -3.66
C ALA A 624 25.01 5.96 -4.46
N LEU A 625 24.01 6.83 -4.24
CA LEU A 625 23.95 8.13 -4.91
C LEU A 625 25.06 9.10 -4.43
N CYS A 626 25.56 8.94 -3.21
CA CYS A 626 26.60 9.79 -2.63
C CYS A 626 28.03 9.29 -2.92
N VAL A 627 28.22 8.09 -3.45
CA VAL A 627 29.51 7.53 -3.82
C VAL A 627 29.89 7.95 -5.24
#